data_237269ff4a045583b4037f37da401d8d
#
_entry.id   237269ff4a045583b4037f37da401d8d
#
_cell.length_a   1.000
_cell.length_b   1.000
_cell.length_c   1.000
_cell.angle_alpha   90.00
_cell.angle_beta   90.00
_cell.angle_gamma   90.00
#
_symmetry.space_group_name_H-M   'P 1'
#
loop_
_entity.id
_entity.type
_entity.pdbx_description
1 polymer ?
#
loop_
_entity_poly.entity_id
_entity_poly.type
_entity_poly.pdbx_seq_one_letter_code
_entity_poly.pdbx_strand_id
1 'polypeptide(L)'
;MPRLALLRHGHTAWNREGRIQGRTDVPLDGAARAQLQQLHLPAPWDRAPIWSSPLSRASETAEIVSGRLPATDAALIEMDFGQWEGCRGQDLFADGSSGFRHIEDWGWAFCPPGGESLIAVKNRLNQWVERLTTDAVAVCHIGVMRVLMAQATGWDFASPPPFQIKRNRLYVIEIKQDGWRLEPGFIRLVERCS
;
A
#
# COMPACT_ATOMS: atom_id res chain seq x y z
N MET A 1 7.72 17.19 -12.91
CA MET A 1 7.39 16.70 -11.58
C MET A 1 7.03 15.24 -11.68
N PRO A 2 7.54 14.37 -10.81
CA PRO A 2 7.30 12.95 -10.93
C PRO A 2 5.86 12.58 -10.56
N ARG A 3 5.36 11.51 -11.20
CA ARG A 3 4.11 10.84 -10.81
C ARG A 3 4.47 9.51 -10.15
N LEU A 4 3.74 9.17 -9.10
CA LEU A 4 3.91 7.93 -8.37
C LEU A 4 2.67 7.06 -8.53
N ALA A 5 2.81 5.93 -9.21
CA ALA A 5 1.75 4.93 -9.34
C ALA A 5 1.86 3.91 -8.19
N LEU A 6 0.82 3.81 -7.38
CA LEU A 6 0.75 2.92 -6.24
C LEU A 6 0.00 1.64 -6.59
N LEU A 7 0.57 0.49 -6.27
CA LEU A 7 -0.04 -0.82 -6.43
C LEU A 7 -0.05 -1.57 -5.08
N ARG A 8 -1.21 -2.05 -4.69
CA ARG A 8 -1.32 -2.93 -3.54
C ARG A 8 -0.88 -4.35 -3.89
N HIS A 9 -0.07 -4.98 -3.03
CA HIS A 9 0.33 -6.39 -3.17
C HIS A 9 -0.85 -7.36 -3.34
N GLY A 10 -0.63 -8.52 -3.95
CA GLY A 10 -1.62 -9.59 -4.11
C GLY A 10 -2.14 -10.14 -2.78
N HIS A 11 -3.06 -11.10 -2.84
CA HIS A 11 -3.61 -11.71 -1.62
C HIS A 11 -2.59 -12.64 -0.94
N THR A 12 -2.71 -12.69 0.37
CA THR A 12 -2.04 -13.65 1.25
C THR A 12 -3.09 -14.47 2.00
N ALA A 13 -2.71 -15.57 2.65
CA ALA A 13 -3.61 -16.34 3.50
C ALA A 13 -4.27 -15.46 4.59
N TRP A 14 -3.49 -14.58 5.25
CA TRP A 14 -4.01 -13.69 6.27
C TRP A 14 -5.05 -12.69 5.76
N ASN A 15 -4.91 -12.22 4.51
CA ASN A 15 -5.96 -11.38 3.91
C ASN A 15 -7.28 -12.14 3.76
N ARG A 16 -7.24 -13.42 3.38
CA ARG A 16 -8.46 -14.25 3.25
C ARG A 16 -9.10 -14.58 4.59
N GLU A 17 -8.27 -14.72 5.62
CA GLU A 17 -8.70 -15.00 6.99
C GLU A 17 -9.18 -13.73 7.74
N GLY A 18 -9.05 -12.54 7.15
CA GLY A 18 -9.39 -11.27 7.80
C GLY A 18 -8.43 -10.88 8.93
N ARG A 19 -7.18 -11.41 8.89
CA ARG A 19 -6.13 -11.06 9.87
C ARG A 19 -5.41 -9.79 9.46
N ILE A 20 -5.07 -9.00 10.45
CA ILE A 20 -4.25 -7.79 10.28
C ILE A 20 -2.81 -8.22 9.98
N GLN A 21 -2.28 -7.70 8.89
CA GLN A 21 -0.88 -7.84 8.52
C GLN A 21 -0.20 -6.49 8.70
N GLY A 22 0.90 -6.48 9.41
CA GLY A 22 1.80 -5.34 9.46
C GLY A 22 3.14 -5.74 8.85
N ARG A 23 4.14 -5.84 9.69
CA ARG A 23 5.51 -6.22 9.31
C ARG A 23 5.74 -7.73 9.27
N THR A 24 4.84 -8.52 9.80
CA THR A 24 4.89 -9.99 9.65
C THR A 24 4.90 -10.35 8.17
N ASP A 25 5.93 -11.10 7.75
CA ASP A 25 6.12 -11.44 6.34
C ASP A 25 5.34 -12.70 5.96
N VAL A 26 4.08 -12.50 5.60
CA VAL A 26 3.21 -13.55 5.06
C VAL A 26 3.28 -13.50 3.53
N PRO A 27 3.67 -14.59 2.84
CA PRO A 27 3.84 -14.61 1.40
C PRO A 27 2.50 -14.55 0.65
N LEU A 28 2.57 -14.27 -0.66
CA LEU A 28 1.42 -14.40 -1.56
C LEU A 28 0.86 -15.83 -1.49
N ASP A 29 -0.47 -15.96 -1.58
CA ASP A 29 -1.08 -17.27 -1.77
C ASP A 29 -0.99 -17.75 -3.23
N GLY A 30 -1.18 -19.05 -3.45
CA GLY A 30 -1.05 -19.65 -4.78
C GLY A 30 -2.03 -19.07 -5.81
N ALA A 31 -3.26 -18.77 -5.38
CA ALA A 31 -4.27 -18.19 -6.26
C ALA A 31 -3.91 -16.76 -6.67
N ALA A 32 -3.35 -15.96 -5.74
CA ALA A 32 -2.87 -14.62 -6.05
C ALA A 32 -1.70 -14.66 -7.04
N ARG A 33 -0.73 -15.58 -6.88
CA ARG A 33 0.36 -15.77 -7.84
C ARG A 33 -0.16 -16.10 -9.22
N ALA A 34 -1.05 -17.08 -9.33
CA ALA A 34 -1.64 -17.48 -10.60
C ALA A 34 -2.38 -16.33 -11.29
N GLN A 35 -3.15 -15.55 -10.53
CA GLN A 35 -3.83 -14.36 -11.05
C GLN A 35 -2.85 -13.29 -11.53
N LEU A 36 -1.83 -12.95 -10.73
CA LEU A 36 -0.85 -11.91 -11.07
C LEU A 36 -0.01 -12.29 -12.30
N GLN A 37 0.30 -13.58 -12.50
CA GLN A 37 1.01 -14.07 -13.67
C GLN A 37 0.28 -13.80 -15.00
N GLN A 38 -1.04 -13.62 -14.96
CA GLN A 38 -1.83 -13.25 -16.12
C GLN A 38 -1.87 -11.73 -16.37
N LEU A 39 -1.23 -10.93 -15.52
CA LEU A 39 -1.31 -9.47 -15.55
C LEU A 39 0.06 -8.84 -15.75
N HIS A 40 0.05 -7.63 -16.33
CA HIS A 40 1.25 -6.80 -16.42
C HIS A 40 0.91 -5.31 -16.24
N LEU A 41 1.95 -4.50 -15.99
CA LEU A 41 1.82 -3.05 -15.90
C LEU A 41 1.45 -2.47 -17.29
N PRO A 42 0.47 -1.57 -17.39
CA PRO A 42 0.17 -0.85 -18.64
C PRO A 42 1.21 0.23 -18.94
N ALA A 43 1.32 0.63 -20.21
CA ALA A 43 2.08 1.81 -20.59
C ALA A 43 1.48 3.08 -19.95
N PRO A 44 2.28 4.05 -19.55
CA PRO A 44 3.76 4.10 -19.62
C PRO A 44 4.45 3.43 -18.42
N TRP A 45 3.69 2.86 -17.46
CA TRP A 45 4.17 2.31 -16.18
C TRP A 45 5.01 1.04 -16.34
N ASP A 46 4.84 0.32 -17.45
CA ASP A 46 5.62 -0.85 -17.82
C ASP A 46 7.14 -0.56 -17.95
N ARG A 47 7.50 0.68 -18.27
CA ARG A 47 8.89 1.14 -18.40
C ARG A 47 9.39 1.97 -17.23
N ALA A 48 8.51 2.44 -16.36
CA ALA A 48 8.88 3.24 -15.20
C ALA A 48 9.76 2.43 -14.22
N PRO A 49 10.66 3.09 -13.46
CA PRO A 49 11.32 2.47 -12.32
C PRO A 49 10.31 1.82 -11.39
N ILE A 50 10.61 0.58 -10.96
CA ILE A 50 9.75 -0.16 -10.05
C ILE A 50 10.40 -0.30 -8.68
N TRP A 51 9.67 0.14 -7.67
CA TRP A 51 10.01 0.06 -6.26
C TRP A 51 9.07 -0.88 -5.53
N SER A 52 9.54 -1.46 -4.45
CA SER A 52 8.73 -2.33 -3.61
C SER A 52 9.10 -2.22 -2.14
N SER A 53 8.11 -2.50 -1.29
CA SER A 53 8.37 -2.92 0.08
C SER A 53 9.28 -4.15 0.09
N PRO A 54 10.18 -4.29 1.09
CA PRO A 54 11.01 -5.49 1.23
C PRO A 54 10.22 -6.75 1.61
N LEU A 55 8.96 -6.64 2.06
CA LEU A 55 8.15 -7.80 2.41
C LEU A 55 7.82 -8.64 1.17
N SER A 56 7.96 -9.96 1.30
CA SER A 56 7.89 -10.92 0.19
C SER A 56 6.64 -10.77 -0.68
N ARG A 57 5.48 -10.57 -0.07
CA ARG A 57 4.20 -10.35 -0.79
C ARG A 57 4.21 -9.15 -1.74
N ALA A 58 4.95 -8.10 -1.39
CA ALA A 58 5.03 -6.89 -2.21
C ALA A 58 6.11 -7.01 -3.28
N SER A 59 7.32 -7.48 -2.91
CA SER A 59 8.41 -7.67 -3.87
C SER A 59 8.07 -8.70 -4.93
N GLU A 60 7.47 -9.82 -4.55
CA GLU A 60 7.00 -10.84 -5.50
C GLU A 60 5.88 -10.32 -6.41
N THR A 61 4.92 -9.53 -5.87
CA THR A 61 3.91 -8.86 -6.71
C THR A 61 4.57 -7.96 -7.75
N ALA A 62 5.53 -7.13 -7.33
CA ALA A 62 6.24 -6.20 -8.21
C ALA A 62 6.99 -6.95 -9.33
N GLU A 63 7.71 -8.00 -8.99
CA GLU A 63 8.45 -8.83 -9.94
C GLU A 63 7.52 -9.47 -10.97
N ILE A 64 6.43 -10.08 -10.53
CA ILE A 64 5.48 -10.76 -11.42
C ILE A 64 4.85 -9.78 -12.42
N VAL A 65 4.34 -8.63 -11.96
CA VAL A 65 3.60 -7.71 -12.85
C VAL A 65 4.49 -6.86 -13.74
N SER A 66 5.76 -6.66 -13.36
CA SER A 66 6.71 -5.88 -14.17
C SER A 66 7.64 -6.73 -15.03
N GLY A 67 7.81 -8.03 -14.70
CA GLY A 67 8.83 -8.88 -15.29
C GLY A 67 10.27 -8.49 -14.95
N ARG A 68 10.47 -7.64 -13.94
CA ARG A 68 11.77 -7.09 -13.51
C ARG A 68 11.91 -7.17 -12.00
N LEU A 69 13.14 -7.34 -11.51
CA LEU A 69 13.42 -7.23 -10.08
C LEU A 69 13.18 -5.78 -9.61
N PRO A 70 12.35 -5.55 -8.60
CA PRO A 70 12.13 -4.21 -8.07
C PRO A 70 13.32 -3.75 -7.22
N ALA A 71 13.59 -2.45 -7.18
CA ALA A 71 14.38 -1.87 -6.11
C ALA A 71 13.54 -1.87 -4.82
N THR A 72 14.09 -2.36 -3.72
CA THR A 72 13.39 -2.37 -2.44
C THR A 72 13.78 -1.19 -1.57
N ASP A 73 12.81 -0.62 -0.85
CA ASP A 73 13.08 0.42 0.14
C ASP A 73 12.27 0.17 1.42
N ALA A 74 12.96 0.27 2.56
CA ALA A 74 12.35 0.07 3.88
C ALA A 74 11.25 1.11 4.18
N ALA A 75 11.28 2.27 3.54
CA ALA A 75 10.24 3.27 3.68
C ALA A 75 8.87 2.79 3.14
N LEU A 76 8.84 1.79 2.26
CA LEU A 76 7.61 1.21 1.70
C LEU A 76 7.06 0.02 2.50
N ILE A 77 7.73 -0.37 3.59
CA ILE A 77 7.23 -1.45 4.47
C ILE A 77 5.86 -1.08 5.05
N GLU A 78 5.00 -2.06 5.30
CA GLU A 78 3.69 -1.78 5.90
C GLU A 78 3.84 -1.11 7.28
N MET A 79 2.81 -0.38 7.68
CA MET A 79 2.66 0.12 9.03
C MET A 79 2.80 -1.05 10.03
N ASP A 80 3.57 -0.83 11.08
CA ASP A 80 3.64 -1.78 12.18
C ASP A 80 2.34 -1.70 12.98
N PHE A 81 1.58 -2.80 12.99
CA PHE A 81 0.34 -2.89 13.75
C PHE A 81 0.55 -3.46 15.16
N GLY A 82 1.79 -3.72 15.55
CA GLY A 82 2.15 -4.15 16.91
C GLY A 82 1.34 -5.35 17.38
N GLN A 83 0.66 -5.22 18.52
CA GLN A 83 -0.11 -6.30 19.14
C GLN A 83 -1.32 -6.78 18.32
N TRP A 84 -1.73 -6.03 17.30
CA TRP A 84 -2.85 -6.45 16.44
C TRP A 84 -2.45 -7.36 15.30
N GLU A 85 -1.14 -7.52 15.02
CA GLU A 85 -0.69 -8.40 13.93
C GLU A 85 -1.10 -9.85 14.18
N GLY A 86 -1.68 -10.48 13.14
CA GLY A 86 -2.22 -11.84 13.20
C GLY A 86 -3.61 -11.97 13.83
N CYS A 87 -4.09 -10.95 14.53
CA CYS A 87 -5.45 -10.92 15.05
C CYS A 87 -6.46 -10.67 13.93
N ARG A 88 -7.69 -11.15 14.09
CA ARG A 88 -8.79 -10.77 13.20
C ARG A 88 -9.38 -9.44 13.64
N GLY A 89 -9.59 -8.54 12.67
CA GLY A 89 -10.15 -7.21 12.97
C GLY A 89 -11.52 -7.28 13.67
N GLN A 90 -12.37 -8.24 13.29
CA GLN A 90 -13.67 -8.44 13.94
C GLN A 90 -13.55 -8.85 15.42
N ASP A 91 -12.55 -9.67 15.77
CA ASP A 91 -12.33 -10.12 17.14
C ASP A 91 -11.81 -8.97 18.00
N LEU A 92 -10.88 -8.18 17.45
CA LEU A 92 -10.38 -6.97 18.10
C LEU A 92 -11.48 -5.93 18.31
N PHE A 93 -12.40 -5.79 17.35
CA PHE A 93 -13.52 -4.87 17.46
C PHE A 93 -14.53 -5.32 18.52
N ALA A 94 -14.74 -6.63 18.65
CA ALA A 94 -15.60 -7.21 19.68
C ALA A 94 -15.00 -7.10 21.10
N ASP A 95 -13.66 -7.06 21.20
CA ASP A 95 -12.94 -6.82 22.45
C ASP A 95 -12.80 -5.31 22.70
N GLY A 96 -13.70 -4.73 23.50
CA GLY A 96 -13.68 -3.31 23.84
C GLY A 96 -12.43 -2.83 24.56
N SER A 97 -11.57 -3.74 25.06
CA SER A 97 -10.29 -3.42 25.70
C SER A 97 -9.12 -3.31 24.71
N SER A 98 -9.29 -3.79 23.46
CA SER A 98 -8.25 -3.86 22.44
C SER A 98 -7.77 -2.47 21.93
N GLY A 99 -8.57 -1.43 22.13
CA GLY A 99 -8.38 -0.11 21.54
C GLY A 99 -8.56 -0.06 20.03
N PHE A 100 -9.00 -1.17 19.41
CA PHE A 100 -9.27 -1.25 17.99
C PHE A 100 -10.49 -0.44 17.61
N ARG A 101 -10.39 0.36 16.55
CA ARG A 101 -11.46 1.17 16.00
C ARG A 101 -11.34 1.28 14.48
N HIS A 102 -12.40 1.74 13.84
CA HIS A 102 -12.40 1.95 12.39
C HIS A 102 -11.38 3.01 11.98
N ILE A 103 -10.84 2.88 10.78
CA ILE A 103 -9.80 3.78 10.27
C ILE A 103 -10.26 5.23 10.15
N GLU A 104 -11.54 5.44 9.97
CA GLU A 104 -12.19 6.76 9.92
C GLU A 104 -12.28 7.47 11.28
N ASP A 105 -11.91 6.77 12.36
CA ASP A 105 -11.86 7.29 13.72
C ASP A 105 -10.41 7.42 14.24
N TRP A 106 -9.40 7.25 13.37
CA TRP A 106 -8.01 7.21 13.82
C TRP A 106 -7.41 8.60 14.05
N GLY A 107 -7.52 9.49 13.06
CA GLY A 107 -6.75 10.72 13.04
C GLY A 107 -5.24 10.47 12.85
N TRP A 108 -4.49 11.48 12.47
CA TRP A 108 -3.05 11.35 12.20
C TRP A 108 -2.20 10.91 13.40
N ALA A 109 -2.62 11.21 14.61
CA ALA A 109 -1.88 10.84 15.84
C ALA A 109 -2.08 9.38 16.26
N PHE A 110 -2.98 8.65 15.58
CA PHE A 110 -3.28 7.28 15.94
C PHE A 110 -2.04 6.37 15.84
N CYS A 111 -1.93 5.49 16.85
CA CYS A 111 -0.88 4.49 16.94
C CYS A 111 -1.46 3.20 17.54
N PRO A 112 -1.38 2.05 16.88
CA PRO A 112 -1.78 0.79 17.48
C PRO A 112 -0.87 0.42 18.65
N PRO A 113 -1.35 -0.35 19.64
CA PRO A 113 -0.55 -0.75 20.81
C PRO A 113 0.76 -1.47 20.38
N GLY A 114 1.89 -0.91 20.75
CA GLY A 114 3.22 -1.45 20.42
C GLY A 114 3.58 -1.34 18.93
N GLY A 115 2.84 -0.58 18.14
CA GLY A 115 3.06 -0.40 16.71
C GLY A 115 3.64 0.97 16.32
N GLU A 116 3.46 1.33 15.05
CA GLU A 116 3.93 2.57 14.44
C GLU A 116 2.78 3.58 14.30
N SER A 117 3.02 4.86 14.58
CA SER A 117 2.02 5.89 14.36
C SER A 117 1.87 6.26 12.88
N LEU A 118 0.68 6.75 12.47
CA LEU A 118 0.46 7.26 11.11
C LEU A 118 1.41 8.41 10.77
N ILE A 119 1.78 9.26 11.75
CA ILE A 119 2.76 10.34 11.56
C ILE A 119 4.15 9.74 11.26
N ALA A 120 4.56 8.68 11.94
CA ALA A 120 5.84 8.04 11.68
C ALA A 120 5.87 7.43 10.26
N VAL A 121 4.79 6.75 9.84
CA VAL A 121 4.64 6.26 8.46
C VAL A 121 4.74 7.40 7.46
N LYS A 122 4.01 8.51 7.70
CA LYS A 122 4.05 9.70 6.85
C LYS A 122 5.48 10.23 6.69
N ASN A 123 6.21 10.37 7.79
CA ASN A 123 7.55 10.95 7.79
C ASN A 123 8.54 10.11 6.97
N ARG A 124 8.55 8.77 7.14
CA ARG A 124 9.43 7.90 6.35
C ARG A 124 9.07 7.89 4.86
N LEU A 125 7.78 7.96 4.54
CA LEU A 125 7.31 8.02 3.16
C LEU A 125 7.67 9.33 2.48
N ASN A 126 7.56 10.47 3.18
CA ASN A 126 7.95 11.77 2.63
C ASN A 126 9.44 11.80 2.28
N GLN A 127 10.32 11.33 3.18
CA GLN A 127 11.74 11.23 2.91
C GLN A 127 12.06 10.34 1.70
N TRP A 128 11.27 9.31 1.46
CA TRP A 128 11.43 8.45 0.29
C TRP A 128 10.93 9.14 -0.99
N VAL A 129 9.75 9.78 -0.94
CA VAL A 129 9.17 10.49 -2.09
C VAL A 129 10.05 11.66 -2.54
N GLU A 130 10.69 12.38 -1.63
CA GLU A 130 11.62 13.49 -1.95
C GLU A 130 12.82 13.05 -2.81
N ARG A 131 13.16 11.76 -2.79
CA ARG A 131 14.23 11.19 -3.63
C ARG A 131 13.79 10.81 -5.05
N LEU A 132 12.49 10.85 -5.33
CA LEU A 132 11.96 10.52 -6.65
C LEU A 132 12.19 11.66 -7.62
N THR A 133 12.92 11.40 -8.70
CA THR A 133 13.23 12.38 -9.74
C THR A 133 12.45 12.16 -11.04
N THR A 134 11.87 10.97 -11.21
CA THR A 134 11.11 10.55 -12.40
C THR A 134 9.84 9.83 -11.99
N ASP A 135 8.92 9.62 -12.93
CA ASP A 135 7.76 8.76 -12.73
C ASP A 135 8.21 7.38 -12.24
N ALA A 136 7.47 6.81 -11.29
CA ALA A 136 7.81 5.52 -10.68
C ALA A 136 6.56 4.72 -10.31
N VAL A 137 6.71 3.40 -10.22
CA VAL A 137 5.72 2.50 -9.63
C VAL A 137 6.20 2.05 -8.26
N ALA A 138 5.32 2.07 -7.26
CA ALA A 138 5.59 1.52 -5.93
C ALA A 138 4.58 0.42 -5.58
N VAL A 139 5.08 -0.80 -5.40
CA VAL A 139 4.26 -1.92 -4.90
C VAL A 139 4.41 -2.02 -3.40
N CYS A 140 3.32 -1.81 -2.70
CA CYS A 140 3.32 -1.68 -1.26
C CYS A 140 2.01 -2.21 -0.62
N HIS A 141 1.61 -1.64 0.48
CA HIS A 141 0.57 -2.14 1.36
C HIS A 141 -0.55 -1.12 1.54
N ILE A 142 -1.69 -1.57 2.08
CA ILE A 142 -2.86 -0.71 2.20
C ILE A 142 -2.65 0.46 3.18
N GLY A 143 -1.91 0.26 4.27
CA GLY A 143 -1.60 1.34 5.23
C GLY A 143 -0.72 2.41 4.57
N VAL A 144 0.35 1.99 3.88
CA VAL A 144 1.23 2.89 3.12
C VAL A 144 0.46 3.67 2.06
N MET A 145 -0.38 2.99 1.26
CA MET A 145 -1.19 3.66 0.24
C MET A 145 -2.15 4.67 0.84
N ARG A 146 -2.80 4.34 1.96
CA ARG A 146 -3.71 5.25 2.66
C ARG A 146 -3.00 6.53 3.11
N VAL A 147 -1.80 6.41 3.67
CA VAL A 147 -1.02 7.57 4.11
C VAL A 147 -0.59 8.45 2.94
N LEU A 148 -0.12 7.87 1.83
CA LEU A 148 0.24 8.63 0.63
C LEU A 148 -0.98 9.32 -0.01
N MET A 149 -2.09 8.59 -0.14
CA MET A 149 -3.32 9.13 -0.73
C MET A 149 -4.00 10.15 0.20
N ALA A 150 -3.90 10.00 1.51
CA ALA A 150 -4.38 10.99 2.48
C ALA A 150 -3.68 12.34 2.30
N GLN A 151 -2.36 12.34 2.12
CA GLN A 151 -1.61 13.57 1.85
C GLN A 151 -2.01 14.22 0.52
N ALA A 152 -2.37 13.42 -0.50
CA ALA A 152 -2.78 13.91 -1.81
C ALA A 152 -4.24 14.36 -1.89
N THR A 153 -5.08 14.01 -0.91
CA THR A 153 -6.52 14.34 -0.89
C THR A 153 -6.92 15.25 0.26
N GLY A 154 -6.02 15.46 1.23
CA GLY A 154 -6.34 16.19 2.46
C GLY A 154 -7.14 15.36 3.48
N TRP A 155 -7.31 14.04 3.27
CA TRP A 155 -7.98 13.17 4.24
C TRP A 155 -7.14 13.04 5.52
N ASP A 156 -7.79 13.17 6.65
CA ASP A 156 -7.15 13.25 7.98
C ASP A 156 -7.36 12.00 8.85
N PHE A 157 -7.96 10.92 8.32
CA PHE A 157 -8.34 9.73 9.06
C PHE A 157 -9.39 9.98 10.17
N ALA A 158 -10.14 11.07 10.09
CA ALA A 158 -11.23 11.41 11.01
C ALA A 158 -12.60 11.45 10.30
N SER A 159 -12.69 10.82 9.13
CA SER A 159 -13.88 10.68 8.31
C SER A 159 -13.72 9.48 7.38
N PRO A 160 -14.77 8.98 6.73
CA PRO A 160 -14.65 7.97 5.70
C PRO A 160 -13.67 8.38 4.60
N PRO A 161 -12.77 7.46 4.13
CA PRO A 161 -11.79 7.80 3.11
C PRO A 161 -12.49 8.17 1.79
N PRO A 162 -12.07 9.26 1.10
CA PRO A 162 -12.66 9.70 -0.16
C PRO A 162 -12.26 8.82 -1.36
N PHE A 163 -11.64 7.66 -1.10
CA PHE A 163 -11.16 6.73 -2.12
C PHE A 163 -11.31 5.27 -1.67
N GLN A 164 -11.32 4.36 -2.65
CA GLN A 164 -11.30 2.92 -2.40
C GLN A 164 -10.05 2.30 -3.01
N ILE A 165 -9.29 1.55 -2.22
CA ILE A 165 -8.10 0.83 -2.67
C ILE A 165 -8.45 -0.62 -3.01
N LYS A 166 -8.46 -0.94 -4.30
CA LYS A 166 -8.68 -2.30 -4.82
C LYS A 166 -7.35 -2.87 -5.35
N ARG A 167 -7.19 -4.20 -5.34
CA ARG A 167 -6.03 -4.86 -5.93
C ARG A 167 -6.06 -4.81 -7.47
N ASN A 168 -4.92 -5.06 -8.08
CA ASN A 168 -4.73 -5.06 -9.54
C ASN A 168 -5.10 -3.72 -10.19
N ARG A 169 -4.89 -2.62 -9.44
CA ARG A 169 -5.15 -1.24 -9.88
C ARG A 169 -4.01 -0.33 -9.43
N LEU A 170 -3.59 0.53 -10.34
CA LEU A 170 -2.67 1.62 -10.04
C LEU A 170 -3.49 2.86 -9.65
N TYR A 171 -3.04 3.52 -8.59
CA TYR A 171 -3.52 4.82 -8.15
C TYR A 171 -2.38 5.80 -8.29
N VAL A 172 -2.57 6.87 -9.06
CA VAL A 172 -1.49 7.78 -9.44
C VAL A 172 -1.56 9.05 -8.60
N ILE A 173 -0.43 9.42 -8.02
CA ILE A 173 -0.25 10.67 -7.29
C ILE A 173 0.72 11.54 -8.07
N GLU A 174 0.32 12.76 -8.41
CA GLU A 174 1.20 13.81 -8.89
C GLU A 174 1.94 14.45 -7.70
N ILE A 175 3.26 14.42 -7.74
CA ILE A 175 4.10 15.01 -6.70
C ILE A 175 4.49 16.43 -7.15
N LYS A 176 3.92 17.46 -6.53
CA LYS A 176 4.15 18.86 -6.86
C LYS A 176 4.76 19.62 -5.67
N GLN A 177 5.45 20.72 -5.95
CA GLN A 177 6.05 21.56 -4.91
C GLN A 177 5.00 22.24 -4.02
N ASP A 178 3.84 22.56 -4.60
CA ASP A 178 2.70 23.20 -3.94
C ASP A 178 1.72 22.20 -3.27
N GLY A 179 2.05 20.91 -3.28
CA GLY A 179 1.24 19.84 -2.70
C GLY A 179 1.02 18.67 -3.65
N TRP A 180 0.68 17.54 -3.09
CA TRP A 180 0.39 16.33 -3.86
C TRP A 180 -1.06 16.29 -4.32
N ARG A 181 -1.32 15.61 -5.42
CA ARG A 181 -2.69 15.44 -5.94
C ARG A 181 -2.91 14.01 -6.39
N LEU A 182 -3.99 13.38 -5.91
CA LEU A 182 -4.44 12.09 -6.40
C LEU A 182 -5.15 12.27 -7.74
N GLU A 183 -4.70 11.58 -8.79
CA GLU A 183 -5.41 11.55 -10.07
C GLU A 183 -6.78 10.85 -9.89
N PRO A 184 -7.84 11.32 -10.57
CA PRO A 184 -9.16 10.70 -10.50
C PRO A 184 -9.15 9.26 -11.01
N GLY A 185 -9.83 8.37 -10.28
CA GLY A 185 -10.01 6.99 -10.70
C GLY A 185 -8.80 6.08 -10.43
N PHE A 186 -8.60 5.13 -11.32
CA PHE A 186 -7.52 4.13 -11.25
C PHE A 186 -7.21 3.58 -12.65
N ILE A 187 -6.03 3.03 -12.82
CA ILE A 187 -5.61 2.31 -14.03
C ILE A 187 -5.59 0.81 -13.73
N ARG A 188 -6.21 -0.01 -14.55
CA ARG A 188 -6.16 -1.48 -14.39
C ARG A 188 -4.85 -2.05 -14.90
N LEU A 189 -4.35 -3.08 -14.24
CA LEU A 189 -3.35 -3.95 -14.85
C LEU A 189 -3.95 -4.62 -16.10
N VAL A 190 -3.11 -4.87 -17.08
CA VAL A 190 -3.52 -5.44 -18.37
C VAL A 190 -3.32 -6.94 -18.39
N GLU A 191 -4.24 -7.69 -18.97
CA GLU A 191 -4.08 -9.13 -19.17
C GLU A 191 -2.99 -9.42 -20.22
N ARG A 192 -2.16 -10.40 -19.94
CA ARG A 192 -1.17 -10.90 -20.92
C ARG A 192 -1.92 -11.61 -22.02
N CYS A 193 -1.63 -11.25 -23.27
CA CYS A 193 -2.11 -12.05 -24.40
C CYS A 193 -1.54 -13.47 -24.31
N SER A 194 -2.42 -14.45 -24.43
CA SER A 194 -2.08 -15.88 -24.48
C SER A 194 -1.27 -16.20 -25.74
#